data_d1b16d6918378fd7758051151428c6ad
#
_entry.id   d1b16d6918378fd7758051151428c6ad
#
_cell.length_a   1.000
_cell.length_b   1.000
_cell.length_c   1.000
_cell.angle_alpha   90.00
_cell.angle_beta   90.00
_cell.angle_gamma   90.00
#
_symmetry.space_group_name_H-M   'P 1'
#
loop_
_entity.id
_entity.type
_entity.pdbx_description
1 polymer ?
#
loop_
_entity_poly.entity_id
_entity_poly.type
_entity_poly.pdbx_seq_one_letter_code
_entity_poly.pdbx_strand_id
1 'polypeptide(L)'
;MKNMKTTKILAVSAVAVSMFGFANIAQAQNAGKLFIDGDMVRGAQRGAPGPACVLNNQFKHLEKVVWRMRVRDADGKPLDDKGLKSVTVEVSNGQKVQASFGPHPPNGPATDHFWSAIWIIPTDYPNGSLTYKVTATDQKGDTSTWEPFNRNTTQLEVQAGAIEIKEPPPAPPKP
;
A
#
# COMPACT_ATOMS: atom_id res chain seq x y z
N MET A 1 -39.50 57.37 -58.79
CA MET A 1 -39.94 56.91 -57.46
C MET A 1 -39.60 55.43 -57.37
N LYS A 2 -38.58 55.10 -56.59
CA LYS A 2 -38.09 53.71 -56.46
C LYS A 2 -38.00 53.35 -54.96
N ASN A 3 -38.84 52.44 -54.54
CA ASN A 3 -38.92 51.98 -53.15
C ASN A 3 -37.71 51.08 -52.80
N MET A 4 -36.92 51.51 -51.83
CA MET A 4 -35.85 50.71 -51.26
C MET A 4 -36.38 49.89 -50.07
N LYS A 5 -36.43 48.56 -50.21
CA LYS A 5 -36.81 47.64 -49.12
C LYS A 5 -35.57 47.39 -48.26
N THR A 6 -35.65 47.76 -46.99
CA THR A 6 -34.61 47.51 -46.01
C THR A 6 -34.75 46.11 -45.43
N THR A 7 -33.81 45.22 -45.72
CA THR A 7 -33.76 43.88 -45.18
C THR A 7 -33.05 43.92 -43.81
N LYS A 8 -33.75 43.58 -42.74
CA LYS A 8 -33.17 43.41 -41.40
C LYS A 8 -32.55 42.04 -41.30
N ILE A 9 -31.25 42.00 -41.07
CA ILE A 9 -30.49 40.78 -40.78
C ILE A 9 -30.56 40.57 -39.28
N LEU A 10 -31.23 39.48 -38.82
CA LEU A 10 -31.19 39.02 -37.46
C LEU A 10 -29.89 38.21 -37.25
N ALA A 11 -29.00 38.73 -36.42
CA ALA A 11 -27.85 37.97 -35.95
C ALA A 11 -28.28 37.01 -34.85
N VAL A 12 -28.25 35.74 -35.12
CA VAL A 12 -28.42 34.66 -34.11
C VAL A 12 -27.06 34.43 -33.48
N SER A 13 -26.88 34.89 -32.26
CA SER A 13 -25.72 34.57 -31.43
C SER A 13 -25.88 33.15 -30.88
N ALA A 14 -25.10 32.24 -31.39
CA ALA A 14 -24.96 30.90 -30.82
C ALA A 14 -24.10 30.96 -29.56
N VAL A 15 -24.73 30.78 -28.39
CA VAL A 15 -24.02 30.57 -27.11
C VAL A 15 -23.52 29.12 -27.09
N ALA A 16 -22.26 28.94 -27.33
CA ALA A 16 -21.59 27.67 -27.09
C ALA A 16 -21.36 27.48 -25.58
N VAL A 17 -22.23 26.72 -24.92
CA VAL A 17 -22.05 26.28 -23.53
C VAL A 17 -20.98 25.21 -23.54
N SER A 18 -19.81 25.55 -23.05
CA SER A 18 -18.68 24.65 -22.86
C SER A 18 -19.00 23.65 -21.74
N MET A 19 -19.38 22.42 -22.11
CA MET A 19 -19.46 21.30 -21.18
C MET A 19 -18.04 20.73 -20.92
N PHE A 20 -17.25 21.47 -20.14
CA PHE A 20 -16.04 20.95 -19.53
C PHE A 20 -16.17 21.08 -18.02
N GLY A 21 -16.50 20.02 -17.31
CA GLY A 21 -16.49 20.11 -15.86
C GLY A 21 -17.02 18.95 -15.04
N PHE A 22 -17.30 17.77 -15.61
CA PHE A 22 -17.88 16.67 -14.80
C PHE A 22 -17.06 15.38 -14.73
N ALA A 23 -15.81 15.36 -15.23
CA ALA A 23 -14.99 14.14 -15.21
C ALA A 23 -14.31 13.86 -13.84
N ASN A 24 -14.27 14.82 -12.90
CA ASN A 24 -13.54 14.66 -11.65
C ASN A 24 -14.39 14.27 -10.44
N ILE A 25 -15.71 14.22 -10.56
CA ILE A 25 -16.59 13.89 -9.41
C ILE A 25 -16.70 12.37 -9.20
N ALA A 26 -16.48 11.56 -10.24
CA ALA A 26 -16.60 10.11 -10.13
C ALA A 26 -15.45 9.45 -9.35
N GLN A 27 -14.26 10.05 -9.30
CA GLN A 27 -13.13 9.50 -8.53
C GLN A 27 -13.25 9.74 -7.02
N ALA A 28 -13.91 10.80 -6.60
CA ALA A 28 -14.11 11.10 -5.18
C ALA A 28 -15.17 10.20 -4.50
N GLN A 29 -16.07 9.60 -5.27
CA GLN A 29 -17.11 8.71 -4.73
C GLN A 29 -16.63 7.27 -4.49
N ASN A 30 -15.47 6.88 -5.03
CA ASN A 30 -14.86 5.57 -4.80
C ASN A 30 -13.79 5.58 -3.70
N ALA A 31 -13.36 6.74 -3.24
CA ALA A 31 -12.47 6.88 -2.10
C ALA A 31 -13.25 6.55 -0.82
N GLY A 32 -13.10 5.31 -0.31
CA GLY A 32 -13.70 4.94 0.97
C GLY A 32 -14.48 3.62 0.98
N LYS A 33 -14.52 2.88 -0.12
CA LYS A 33 -15.12 1.54 -0.14
C LYS A 33 -14.28 0.47 0.57
N LEU A 34 -12.97 0.70 0.72
CA LEU A 34 -12.07 -0.22 1.39
C LEU A 34 -11.42 0.49 2.58
N PHE A 35 -11.48 -0.14 3.73
CA PHE A 35 -10.83 0.31 4.95
C PHE A 35 -9.59 -0.53 5.18
N ILE A 36 -8.43 0.11 5.32
CA ILE A 36 -7.14 -0.54 5.53
C ILE A 36 -6.65 -0.15 6.92
N ASP A 37 -6.26 -1.15 7.70
CA ASP A 37 -5.52 -0.99 8.94
C ASP A 37 -4.31 -1.92 8.93
N GLY A 38 -3.24 -1.53 9.62
CA GLY A 38 -2.05 -2.34 9.63
C GLY A 38 -0.97 -1.86 10.58
N ASP A 39 0.02 -2.69 10.72
CA ASP A 39 1.22 -2.43 11.50
C ASP A 39 2.49 -2.91 10.79
N MET A 40 3.62 -2.62 11.40
CA MET A 40 4.93 -3.02 10.93
C MET A 40 5.66 -3.75 12.05
N VAL A 41 6.22 -4.92 11.73
CA VAL A 41 6.90 -5.78 12.71
C VAL A 41 8.25 -6.25 12.16
N ARG A 42 9.13 -6.66 13.06
CA ARG A 42 10.32 -7.41 12.70
C ARG A 42 9.93 -8.83 12.29
N GLY A 43 10.29 -9.23 11.08
CA GLY A 43 10.08 -10.59 10.59
C GLY A 43 11.02 -11.60 11.22
N ALA A 44 10.58 -12.87 11.31
CA ALA A 44 11.45 -13.97 11.71
C ALA A 44 12.61 -14.09 10.72
N GLN A 45 13.83 -14.01 11.24
CA GLN A 45 15.04 -14.11 10.46
C GLN A 45 16.18 -14.62 11.35
N ARG A 46 16.97 -15.54 10.82
CA ARG A 46 18.12 -16.06 11.53
C ARG A 46 19.19 -14.96 11.67
N GLY A 47 19.76 -14.81 12.86
CA GLY A 47 20.74 -13.76 13.15
C GLY A 47 20.15 -12.39 13.48
N ALA A 48 18.85 -12.18 13.27
CA ALA A 48 18.21 -10.93 13.68
C ALA A 48 18.18 -10.81 15.21
N PRO A 49 18.46 -9.63 15.78
CA PRO A 49 18.38 -9.40 17.21
C PRO A 49 16.93 -9.38 17.69
N GLY A 50 16.67 -10.08 18.77
CA GLY A 50 15.37 -10.06 19.45
C GLY A 50 14.27 -10.93 18.83
N PRO A 51 13.08 -10.93 19.42
CA PRO A 51 11.98 -11.78 18.99
C PRO A 51 11.37 -11.31 17.67
N ALA A 52 10.86 -12.27 16.89
CA ALA A 52 10.07 -12.01 15.69
C ALA A 52 8.65 -11.54 16.03
N CYS A 53 7.99 -10.92 15.07
CA CYS A 53 6.60 -10.45 15.14
C CYS A 53 6.31 -9.39 16.23
N VAL A 54 7.36 -8.71 16.68
CA VAL A 54 7.24 -7.56 17.60
C VAL A 54 7.13 -6.29 16.77
N LEU A 55 6.23 -5.39 17.17
CA LEU A 55 6.10 -4.06 16.59
C LEU A 55 7.46 -3.35 16.58
N ASN A 56 7.87 -2.91 15.43
CA ASN A 56 9.16 -2.25 15.25
C ASN A 56 9.08 -1.28 14.08
N ASN A 57 9.74 -0.14 14.24
CA ASN A 57 9.89 0.85 13.17
C ASN A 57 11.36 1.18 12.87
N GLN A 58 12.29 0.63 13.66
CA GLN A 58 13.73 0.82 13.50
C GLN A 58 14.38 -0.48 13.05
N PHE A 59 15.01 -0.45 11.90
CA PHE A 59 15.62 -1.61 11.27
C PHE A 59 17.03 -1.31 10.83
N LYS A 60 17.86 -2.35 10.78
CA LYS A 60 19.20 -2.33 10.17
C LYS A 60 19.14 -2.99 8.79
N HIS A 61 20.18 -2.77 8.01
CA HIS A 61 20.37 -3.52 6.76
C HIS A 61 20.30 -5.03 7.00
N LEU A 62 19.78 -5.75 6.04
CA LEU A 62 19.50 -7.19 6.05
C LEU A 62 18.38 -7.62 7.01
N GLU A 63 17.83 -6.75 7.82
CA GLU A 63 16.64 -7.10 8.60
C GLU A 63 15.39 -7.22 7.73
N LYS A 64 14.52 -8.12 8.16
CA LYS A 64 13.24 -8.37 7.50
C LYS A 64 12.15 -7.48 8.10
N VAL A 65 11.67 -6.55 7.30
CA VAL A 65 10.46 -5.75 7.58
C VAL A 65 9.25 -6.56 7.14
N VAL A 66 8.23 -6.62 7.98
CA VAL A 66 6.94 -7.22 7.62
C VAL A 66 5.83 -6.24 7.95
N TRP A 67 5.11 -5.79 6.92
CA TRP A 67 3.85 -5.08 7.10
C TRP A 67 2.72 -6.11 7.15
N ARG A 68 1.87 -5.99 8.19
CA ARG A 68 0.66 -6.80 8.34
C ARG A 68 -0.54 -5.90 8.18
N MET A 69 -1.43 -6.25 7.28
CA MET A 69 -2.58 -5.42 6.94
C MET A 69 -3.87 -6.23 6.98
N ARG A 70 -4.95 -5.57 7.42
CA ARG A 70 -6.32 -6.02 7.22
C ARG A 70 -7.03 -5.04 6.31
N VAL A 71 -7.79 -5.58 5.38
CA VAL A 71 -8.62 -4.78 4.48
C VAL A 71 -10.07 -5.22 4.68
N ARG A 72 -10.96 -4.25 4.82
CA ARG A 72 -12.40 -4.48 5.00
C ARG A 72 -13.17 -3.70 3.95
N ASP A 73 -14.33 -4.21 3.59
CA ASP A 73 -15.29 -3.47 2.77
C ASP A 73 -16.06 -2.43 3.61
N ALA A 74 -17.02 -1.73 2.97
CA ALA A 74 -17.84 -0.71 3.61
C ALA A 74 -18.72 -1.25 4.74
N ASP A 75 -19.02 -2.54 4.75
CA ASP A 75 -19.81 -3.20 5.79
C ASP A 75 -18.93 -3.73 6.93
N GLY A 76 -17.62 -3.50 6.85
CA GLY A 76 -16.64 -3.96 7.83
C GLY A 76 -16.21 -5.42 7.68
N LYS A 77 -16.63 -6.10 6.61
CA LYS A 77 -16.27 -7.48 6.34
C LYS A 77 -14.82 -7.59 5.88
N PRO A 78 -14.00 -8.47 6.48
CA PRO A 78 -12.64 -8.71 6.03
C PRO A 78 -12.60 -9.25 4.60
N LEU A 79 -11.64 -8.75 3.81
CA LEU A 79 -11.41 -9.16 2.43
C LEU A 79 -10.12 -9.96 2.31
N ASP A 80 -10.23 -11.14 1.72
CA ASP A 80 -9.16 -12.08 1.41
C ASP A 80 -8.65 -11.92 -0.04
N ASP A 81 -7.88 -12.87 -0.52
CA ASP A 81 -7.34 -12.94 -1.89
C ASP A 81 -8.41 -13.19 -2.97
N LYS A 82 -9.63 -13.55 -2.60
CA LYS A 82 -10.77 -13.62 -3.52
C LYS A 82 -11.50 -12.29 -3.62
N GLY A 83 -11.51 -11.52 -2.53
CA GLY A 83 -12.13 -10.19 -2.48
C GLY A 83 -11.25 -9.09 -3.05
N LEU A 84 -9.93 -9.23 -2.97
CA LEU A 84 -8.98 -8.24 -3.45
C LEU A 84 -8.13 -8.76 -4.61
N LYS A 85 -7.90 -7.88 -5.58
CA LYS A 85 -6.96 -8.12 -6.68
C LYS A 85 -5.52 -7.94 -6.23
N SER A 86 -5.27 -6.95 -5.38
CA SER A 86 -3.91 -6.66 -4.88
C SER A 86 -3.92 -5.83 -3.60
N VAL A 87 -2.89 -6.03 -2.79
CA VAL A 87 -2.50 -5.13 -1.70
C VAL A 87 -1.00 -4.88 -1.85
N THR A 88 -0.61 -3.61 -1.94
CA THR A 88 0.79 -3.21 -2.22
C THR A 88 1.24 -2.16 -1.21
N VAL A 89 2.41 -2.35 -0.64
CA VAL A 89 3.12 -1.34 0.14
C VAL A 89 4.09 -0.61 -0.77
N GLU A 90 4.00 0.71 -0.79
CA GLU A 90 4.93 1.59 -1.52
C GLU A 90 5.68 2.47 -0.53
N VAL A 91 6.99 2.35 -0.49
CA VAL A 91 7.89 3.15 0.35
C VAL A 91 8.27 4.42 -0.40
N SER A 92 8.51 5.51 0.31
CA SER A 92 8.74 6.86 -0.25
C SER A 92 9.91 6.96 -1.23
N ASN A 93 10.83 6.02 -1.23
CA ASN A 93 11.92 5.93 -2.22
C ASN A 93 11.54 5.21 -3.52
N GLY A 94 10.28 4.79 -3.67
CA GLY A 94 9.77 4.09 -4.84
C GLY A 94 9.79 2.56 -4.75
N GLN A 95 10.29 1.97 -3.66
CA GLN A 95 10.23 0.52 -3.43
C GLN A 95 8.78 0.08 -3.30
N LYS A 96 8.36 -0.90 -4.11
CA LYS A 96 7.03 -1.50 -4.06
C LYS A 96 7.12 -2.96 -3.63
N VAL A 97 6.31 -3.32 -2.64
CA VAL A 97 6.26 -4.68 -2.09
C VAL A 97 4.83 -5.19 -2.17
N GLN A 98 4.63 -6.23 -2.96
CA GLN A 98 3.34 -6.89 -3.08
C GLN A 98 3.07 -7.72 -1.83
N ALA A 99 1.89 -7.57 -1.25
CA ALA A 99 1.43 -8.39 -0.14
C ALA A 99 0.76 -9.68 -0.63
N SER A 100 0.84 -10.72 0.20
CA SER A 100 0.08 -11.96 0.05
C SER A 100 -0.84 -12.17 1.25
N PHE A 101 -2.02 -12.75 1.00
CA PHE A 101 -2.96 -13.14 2.05
C PHE A 101 -2.60 -14.53 2.57
N GLY A 102 -2.66 -14.73 3.87
CA GLY A 102 -2.36 -16.04 4.43
C GLY A 102 -2.60 -16.16 5.94
N PRO A 103 -2.48 -17.42 6.42
CA PRO A 103 -2.66 -17.73 7.83
C PRO A 103 -1.47 -17.26 8.68
N HIS A 104 -1.74 -16.98 9.95
CA HIS A 104 -0.72 -16.70 10.93
C HIS A 104 -0.99 -17.50 12.22
N PRO A 105 -0.04 -18.28 12.75
CA PRO A 105 1.29 -18.58 12.17
C PRO A 105 1.19 -19.40 10.87
N PRO A 106 2.17 -19.26 9.94
CA PRO A 106 2.10 -19.93 8.64
C PRO A 106 2.28 -21.44 8.72
N ASN A 107 2.88 -21.95 9.80
CA ASN A 107 3.22 -23.37 10.00
C ASN A 107 2.58 -23.90 11.29
N GLY A 108 1.26 -23.93 11.36
CA GLY A 108 0.54 -24.42 12.53
C GLY A 108 -0.94 -24.11 12.48
N PRO A 109 -1.70 -24.40 13.53
CA PRO A 109 -3.08 -23.96 13.61
C PRO A 109 -3.13 -22.43 13.51
N ALA A 110 -3.76 -21.93 12.46
CA ALA A 110 -3.89 -20.49 12.25
C ALA A 110 -4.81 -19.88 13.32
N THR A 111 -4.32 -18.84 13.97
CA THR A 111 -5.10 -18.02 14.90
C THR A 111 -5.66 -16.77 14.23
N ASP A 112 -5.08 -16.36 13.10
CA ASP A 112 -5.49 -15.19 12.34
C ASP A 112 -5.15 -15.36 10.85
N HIS A 113 -5.75 -14.49 10.00
CA HIS A 113 -5.44 -14.36 8.59
C HIS A 113 -5.33 -12.88 8.24
N PHE A 114 -4.29 -12.51 7.52
CA PHE A 114 -4.07 -11.12 7.09
C PHE A 114 -3.19 -11.05 5.85
N TRP A 115 -3.12 -9.86 5.28
CA TRP A 115 -2.19 -9.53 4.21
C TRP A 115 -0.83 -9.23 4.80
N SER A 116 0.22 -9.81 4.25
CA SER A 116 1.60 -9.53 4.66
C SER A 116 2.48 -9.17 3.47
N ALA A 117 3.17 -8.03 3.57
CA ALA A 117 4.23 -7.63 2.65
C ALA A 117 5.58 -7.79 3.34
N ILE A 118 6.53 -8.43 2.69
CA ILE A 118 7.83 -8.77 3.26
C ILE A 118 8.93 -8.10 2.45
N TRP A 119 9.80 -7.36 3.12
CA TRP A 119 10.95 -6.73 2.52
C TRP A 119 12.21 -6.96 3.36
N ILE A 120 13.28 -7.38 2.71
CA ILE A 120 14.61 -7.44 3.33
C ILE A 120 15.36 -6.20 2.87
N ILE A 121 15.80 -5.39 3.82
CA ILE A 121 16.51 -4.14 3.54
C ILE A 121 17.87 -4.47 2.91
N PRO A 122 18.17 -4.01 1.69
CA PRO A 122 19.47 -4.25 1.07
C PRO A 122 20.63 -3.64 1.87
N THR A 123 21.83 -4.18 1.71
CA THR A 123 23.04 -3.71 2.41
C THR A 123 23.45 -2.29 2.01
N ASP A 124 23.14 -1.89 0.79
CA ASP A 124 23.46 -0.60 0.19
C ASP A 124 22.31 0.42 0.29
N TYR A 125 21.23 0.06 1.00
CA TYR A 125 20.08 0.93 1.15
C TYR A 125 20.42 2.17 1.99
N PRO A 126 19.95 3.37 1.63
CA PRO A 126 20.22 4.59 2.40
C PRO A 126 19.66 4.50 3.83
N ASN A 127 20.42 5.00 4.79
CA ASN A 127 19.92 5.20 6.15
C ASN A 127 18.94 6.38 6.19
N GLY A 128 18.00 6.36 7.12
CA GLY A 128 17.08 7.46 7.38
C GLY A 128 15.64 7.02 7.55
N SER A 129 14.78 8.00 7.75
CA SER A 129 13.35 7.79 7.92
C SER A 129 12.65 7.76 6.57
N LEU A 130 11.78 6.77 6.41
CA LEU A 130 11.00 6.55 5.21
C LEU A 130 9.51 6.54 5.56
N THR A 131 8.72 7.23 4.78
CA THR A 131 7.26 7.06 4.81
C THR A 131 6.85 5.91 3.90
N TYR A 132 5.67 5.37 4.13
CA TYR A 132 5.09 4.35 3.23
C TYR A 132 3.59 4.52 3.15
N LYS A 133 3.01 3.98 2.11
CA LYS A 133 1.56 3.88 1.94
C LYS A 133 1.18 2.46 1.53
N VAL A 134 -0.02 2.07 1.88
CA VAL A 134 -0.62 0.79 1.50
C VAL A 134 -1.78 1.07 0.55
N THR A 135 -1.77 0.46 -0.62
CA THR A 135 -2.87 0.55 -1.57
C THR A 135 -3.51 -0.82 -1.73
N ALA A 136 -4.81 -0.91 -1.51
CA ALA A 136 -5.61 -2.09 -1.82
C ALA A 136 -6.48 -1.83 -3.05
N THR A 137 -6.59 -2.84 -3.91
CA THR A 137 -7.44 -2.82 -5.11
C THR A 137 -8.38 -4.02 -5.07
N ASP A 138 -9.67 -3.79 -5.21
CA ASP A 138 -10.65 -4.87 -5.27
C ASP A 138 -10.74 -5.52 -6.67
N GLN A 139 -11.57 -6.56 -6.79
CA GLN A 139 -11.76 -7.27 -8.07
C GLN A 139 -12.41 -6.41 -9.16
N LYS A 140 -13.07 -5.30 -8.78
CA LYS A 140 -13.71 -4.36 -9.73
C LYS A 140 -12.74 -3.26 -10.18
N GLY A 141 -11.58 -3.15 -9.54
CA GLY A 141 -10.58 -2.11 -9.79
C GLY A 141 -10.75 -0.85 -8.92
N ASP A 142 -11.68 -0.85 -7.95
CA ASP A 142 -11.76 0.20 -6.96
C ASP A 142 -10.54 0.15 -6.04
N THR A 143 -9.97 1.30 -5.72
CA THR A 143 -8.76 1.40 -4.91
C THR A 143 -8.98 2.25 -3.68
N SER A 144 -8.32 1.88 -2.59
CA SER A 144 -8.15 2.73 -1.40
C SER A 144 -6.68 2.74 -0.99
N THR A 145 -6.25 3.87 -0.45
CA THR A 145 -4.88 4.05 0.04
C THR A 145 -4.93 4.46 1.51
N TRP A 146 -4.08 3.83 2.29
CA TRP A 146 -3.87 4.14 3.70
C TRP A 146 -2.41 4.50 3.95
N GLU A 147 -2.19 5.50 4.79
CA GLU A 147 -0.88 5.93 5.25
C GLU A 147 -0.86 5.97 6.78
N PRO A 148 0.22 5.54 7.44
CA PRO A 148 0.36 5.73 8.87
C PRO A 148 0.47 7.22 9.19
N PHE A 149 0.21 7.59 10.44
CA PHE A 149 0.44 8.96 10.88
C PHE A 149 1.90 9.36 10.62
N ASN A 150 2.11 10.57 10.12
CA ASN A 150 3.45 11.11 9.87
C ASN A 150 4.13 11.48 11.22
N ARG A 151 4.56 10.46 11.97
CA ARG A 151 5.27 10.52 13.24
C ARG A 151 6.46 9.59 13.20
N ASN A 152 7.56 9.95 13.84
CA ASN A 152 8.78 9.12 13.88
C ASN A 152 8.52 7.68 14.34
N THR A 153 7.59 7.47 15.25
CA THR A 153 7.22 6.14 15.76
C THR A 153 6.46 5.26 14.78
N THR A 154 5.93 5.82 13.69
CA THR A 154 5.18 5.09 12.66
C THR A 154 5.90 5.03 11.33
N GLN A 155 6.97 5.82 11.16
CA GLN A 155 7.82 5.78 9.97
C GLN A 155 8.81 4.62 10.06
N LEU A 156 9.17 4.07 8.91
CA LEU A 156 10.28 3.13 8.82
C LEU A 156 11.60 3.88 8.95
N GLU A 157 12.43 3.50 9.89
CA GLU A 157 13.76 4.05 10.07
C GLU A 157 14.83 3.00 9.76
N VAL A 158 15.69 3.27 8.80
CA VAL A 158 16.85 2.44 8.48
C VAL A 158 18.06 2.97 9.21
N GLN A 159 18.58 2.18 10.14
CA GLN A 159 19.74 2.50 10.96
C GLN A 159 21.03 1.99 10.31
N ALA A 160 22.14 2.64 10.64
CA ALA A 160 23.47 2.20 10.22
C ALA A 160 23.81 0.80 10.75
N GLY A 161 24.61 0.08 9.98
CA GLY A 161 25.04 -1.28 10.26
C GLY A 161 24.14 -2.32 9.66
N ALA A 162 24.60 -3.56 9.70
CA ALA A 162 23.86 -4.72 9.22
C ALA A 162 23.82 -5.79 10.31
N ILE A 163 22.84 -6.68 10.24
CA ILE A 163 22.82 -7.85 11.10
C ILE A 163 23.77 -8.93 10.55
N GLU A 164 24.37 -9.69 11.44
CA GLU A 164 25.14 -10.88 11.06
C GLU A 164 24.17 -12.03 10.78
N ILE A 165 24.11 -12.48 9.53
CA ILE A 165 23.31 -13.64 9.15
C ILE A 165 24.14 -14.89 9.39
N LYS A 166 23.89 -15.57 10.51
CA LYS A 166 24.57 -16.85 10.83
C LYS A 166 24.06 -17.96 9.92
N GLU A 167 24.98 -18.61 9.23
CA GLU A 167 24.66 -19.82 8.46
C GLU A 167 24.11 -20.94 9.36
N PRO A 168 23.22 -21.79 8.87
CA PRO A 168 22.79 -22.98 9.59
C PRO A 168 23.99 -23.88 9.90
N PRO A 169 24.04 -24.50 11.08
CA PRO A 169 25.03 -25.57 11.29
C PRO A 169 24.88 -26.62 10.18
N PRO A 170 25.99 -27.22 9.71
CA PRO A 170 25.92 -28.28 8.71
C PRO A 170 24.95 -29.36 9.18
N ALA A 171 24.19 -29.90 8.24
CA ALA A 171 23.26 -31.00 8.54
C ALA A 171 24.05 -32.18 9.13
N PRO A 172 23.54 -32.89 10.16
CA PRO A 172 24.16 -34.05 10.69
C PRO A 172 24.37 -35.05 9.54
N PRO A 173 25.48 -35.81 9.55
CA PRO A 173 25.73 -36.84 8.54
C PRO A 173 24.54 -37.81 8.54
N LYS A 174 24.05 -38.12 7.35
CA LYS A 174 23.00 -39.16 7.23
C LYS A 174 23.54 -40.48 7.74
N PRO A 175 22.71 -41.26 8.53
CA PRO A 175 23.08 -42.55 8.99
C PRO A 175 23.33 -43.55 7.84
#